data_50677b4e7bf47d2595b82510a2294560
#
_entry.id   50677b4e7bf47d2595b82510a2294560
#
_cell.length_a   1.000
_cell.length_b   1.000
_cell.length_c   1.000
_cell.angle_alpha   90.00
_cell.angle_beta   90.00
_cell.angle_gamma   90.00
#
_symmetry.space_group_name_H-M   'P 1'
#
loop_
_entity.id
_entity.type
_entity.pdbx_description
1 polymer ?
#
loop_
_entity_poly.entity_id
_entity_poly.type
_entity_poly.pdbx_seq_one_letter_code
_entity_poly.pdbx_strand_id
1 'polypeptide(L)'
;MQFLLSGYYGFGNLGDEALARVIVSELRARYPYAEINVLSARPEVTAHELAVRSTPRAQLSAVRDAIAGADVVLSGGGGLLQNATSLRSLLYYAGILRAANRAQRKSMIFAQSIGPLDFVGKTVVREWCKGTSCATVRDARSQQLLSSLLRDIRIERTADPVFLYDTPNGAIDLPSLGVDGAVPLVVVAVRKSPGFQHAARAIAYAVDRFSEKHHAHVAFLPFGGSDDADAATELIRKCKSSPVLLPLTNIDEASALIRSAFIVIGMRLHALILAIRYGIPFLAVAYDPKVSALCEDIGYPLSPLWKYTSARSFTARDVDVLVDRVWEEREALASAVAAHAEQMRRLAQRNFEVLDELVRA
;
A
#
# COMPACT_ATOMS: atom_id res chain seq x y z
N MET A 1 -1.01 -14.72 -24.88
CA MET A 1 -0.29 -13.57 -24.27
C MET A 1 0.12 -13.95 -22.88
N GLN A 2 1.37 -13.59 -22.49
CA GLN A 2 1.92 -13.90 -21.16
C GLN A 2 2.34 -12.62 -20.45
N PHE A 3 1.81 -12.41 -19.26
CA PHE A 3 2.22 -11.33 -18.36
C PHE A 3 3.18 -11.84 -17.29
N LEU A 4 4.28 -11.12 -17.07
CA LEU A 4 5.16 -11.32 -15.92
C LEU A 4 4.98 -10.15 -14.95
N LEU A 5 4.56 -10.46 -13.74
CA LEU A 5 4.37 -9.47 -12.67
C LEU A 5 5.52 -9.53 -11.67
N SER A 6 6.24 -8.42 -11.50
CA SER A 6 7.33 -8.26 -10.54
C SER A 6 6.97 -7.22 -9.48
N GLY A 7 7.03 -7.59 -8.20
CA GLY A 7 6.71 -6.74 -7.06
C GLY A 7 7.28 -7.26 -5.75
N TYR A 8 6.85 -6.67 -4.65
CA TYR A 8 7.22 -7.11 -3.30
C TYR A 8 6.23 -8.18 -2.80
N TYR A 9 6.10 -9.28 -3.58
CA TYR A 9 5.10 -10.31 -3.38
C TYR A 9 5.65 -11.53 -2.66
N GLY A 10 4.80 -12.19 -1.85
CA GLY A 10 5.15 -13.37 -1.06
C GLY A 10 5.93 -13.06 0.21
N PHE A 11 5.99 -11.81 0.65
CA PHE A 11 6.66 -11.41 1.89
C PHE A 11 5.70 -11.25 3.08
N GLY A 12 4.39 -11.46 2.86
CA GLY A 12 3.37 -11.31 3.90
C GLY A 12 3.06 -9.84 4.24
N ASN A 13 3.36 -8.92 3.34
CA ASN A 13 2.88 -7.53 3.45
C ASN A 13 1.49 -7.46 2.82
N LEU A 14 0.45 -7.35 3.63
CA LEU A 14 -0.94 -7.36 3.18
C LEU A 14 -1.25 -6.32 2.09
N GLY A 15 -0.58 -5.17 2.14
CA GLY A 15 -0.77 -4.15 1.10
C GLY A 15 -0.20 -4.55 -0.26
N ASP A 16 0.98 -5.18 -0.28
CA ASP A 16 1.59 -5.65 -1.53
C ASP A 16 0.87 -6.91 -2.05
N GLU A 17 0.34 -7.76 -1.15
CA GLU A 17 -0.52 -8.89 -1.54
C GLU A 17 -1.87 -8.40 -2.10
N ALA A 18 -2.45 -7.32 -1.55
CA ALA A 18 -3.62 -6.66 -2.13
C ALA A 18 -3.34 -6.14 -3.55
N LEU A 19 -2.18 -5.49 -3.75
CA LEU A 19 -1.75 -5.04 -5.08
C LEU A 19 -1.68 -6.20 -6.08
N ALA A 20 -1.01 -7.30 -5.69
CA ALA A 20 -0.92 -8.48 -6.56
C ALA A 20 -2.29 -9.02 -6.93
N ARG A 21 -3.19 -9.15 -5.96
CA ARG A 21 -4.55 -9.66 -6.15
C ARG A 21 -5.36 -8.78 -7.10
N VAL A 22 -5.36 -7.46 -6.90
CA VAL A 22 -6.05 -6.53 -7.79
C VAL A 22 -5.48 -6.59 -9.21
N ILE A 23 -4.16 -6.55 -9.37
CA ILE A 23 -3.54 -6.59 -10.70
C ILE A 23 -3.90 -7.90 -11.41
N VAL A 24 -3.81 -9.04 -10.73
CA VAL A 24 -4.17 -10.34 -11.31
C VAL A 24 -5.66 -10.40 -11.68
N SER A 25 -6.55 -9.91 -10.81
CA SER A 25 -7.99 -9.87 -11.06
C SER A 25 -8.33 -9.04 -12.29
N GLU A 26 -7.78 -7.83 -12.39
CA GLU A 26 -8.00 -6.92 -13.52
C GLU A 26 -7.40 -7.48 -14.83
N LEU A 27 -6.22 -8.11 -14.76
CA LEU A 27 -5.63 -8.78 -15.94
C LEU A 27 -6.51 -9.91 -16.44
N ARG A 28 -7.09 -10.71 -15.56
CA ARG A 28 -8.02 -11.78 -15.95
C ARG A 28 -9.31 -11.26 -16.58
N ALA A 29 -9.87 -10.20 -16.00
CA ALA A 29 -11.08 -9.59 -16.55
C ALA A 29 -10.85 -9.02 -17.95
N ARG A 30 -9.69 -8.42 -18.22
CA ARG A 30 -9.34 -7.78 -19.51
C ARG A 30 -8.78 -8.76 -20.53
N TYR A 31 -8.04 -9.76 -20.06
CA TYR A 31 -7.33 -10.75 -20.89
C TYR A 31 -7.63 -12.19 -20.43
N PRO A 32 -8.85 -12.70 -20.64
CA PRO A 32 -9.31 -13.99 -20.07
C PRO A 32 -8.44 -15.20 -20.45
N TYR A 33 -7.74 -15.12 -21.59
CA TYR A 33 -6.89 -16.21 -22.10
C TYR A 33 -5.38 -15.94 -21.86
N ALA A 34 -5.02 -14.92 -21.12
CA ALA A 34 -3.62 -14.63 -20.83
C ALA A 34 -3.10 -15.51 -19.70
N GLU A 35 -1.88 -15.97 -19.86
CA GLU A 35 -1.11 -16.56 -18.75
C GLU A 35 -0.50 -15.46 -17.88
N ILE A 36 -0.63 -15.60 -16.58
CA ILE A 36 -0.05 -14.65 -15.62
C ILE A 36 0.98 -15.41 -14.78
N ASN A 37 2.19 -14.88 -14.74
CA ASN A 37 3.28 -15.39 -13.90
C ASN A 37 3.73 -14.30 -12.92
N VAL A 38 3.80 -14.65 -11.64
CA VAL A 38 4.16 -13.71 -10.56
C VAL A 38 5.50 -14.08 -9.96
N LEU A 39 6.46 -13.14 -9.94
CA LEU A 39 7.71 -13.32 -9.20
C LEU A 39 7.45 -13.18 -7.69
N SER A 40 7.66 -14.24 -6.93
CA SER A 40 7.33 -14.27 -5.50
C SER A 40 8.47 -14.81 -4.63
N ALA A 41 8.49 -14.36 -3.37
CA ALA A 41 9.35 -14.91 -2.33
C ALA A 41 8.83 -16.28 -1.83
N ARG A 42 7.51 -16.53 -1.95
CA ARG A 42 6.83 -17.80 -1.61
C ARG A 42 5.96 -18.24 -2.80
N PRO A 43 6.58 -18.78 -3.86
CA PRO A 43 5.89 -19.03 -5.13
C PRO A 43 4.71 -20.00 -4.99
N GLU A 44 4.81 -21.04 -4.17
CA GLU A 44 3.74 -22.02 -3.97
C GLU A 44 2.50 -21.38 -3.33
N VAL A 45 2.70 -20.53 -2.31
CA VAL A 45 1.62 -19.79 -1.65
C VAL A 45 0.97 -18.81 -2.62
N THR A 46 1.78 -18.03 -3.32
CA THR A 46 1.29 -17.05 -4.31
C THR A 46 0.54 -17.73 -5.45
N ALA A 47 1.03 -18.87 -5.93
CA ALA A 47 0.36 -19.65 -6.99
C ALA A 47 -1.01 -20.15 -6.53
N HIS A 48 -1.11 -20.63 -5.30
CA HIS A 48 -2.37 -21.13 -4.73
C HIS A 48 -3.36 -19.97 -4.49
N GLU A 49 -2.94 -18.90 -3.80
CA GLU A 49 -3.82 -17.78 -3.41
C GLU A 49 -4.34 -16.97 -4.60
N LEU A 50 -3.50 -16.79 -5.63
CA LEU A 50 -3.87 -16.02 -6.83
C LEU A 50 -4.30 -16.93 -8.01
N ALA A 51 -4.18 -18.25 -7.87
CA ALA A 51 -4.41 -19.25 -8.92
C ALA A 51 -3.63 -18.93 -10.22
N VAL A 52 -2.37 -18.50 -10.14
CA VAL A 52 -1.48 -18.13 -11.24
C VAL A 52 -0.23 -18.99 -11.26
N ARG A 53 0.56 -18.90 -12.34
CA ARG A 53 1.94 -19.39 -12.28
C ARG A 53 2.75 -18.46 -11.37
N SER A 54 3.68 -19.04 -10.62
CA SER A 54 4.57 -18.26 -9.79
C SER A 54 6.00 -18.77 -9.90
N THR A 55 6.95 -17.82 -9.99
CA THR A 55 8.37 -18.08 -10.17
C THR A 55 9.15 -17.60 -8.95
N PRO A 56 10.08 -18.42 -8.41
CA PRO A 56 10.93 -18.00 -7.31
C PRO A 56 11.77 -16.78 -7.69
N ARG A 57 11.52 -15.64 -7.04
CA ARG A 57 12.20 -14.37 -7.32
C ARG A 57 13.72 -14.38 -7.06
N ALA A 58 14.19 -15.28 -6.20
CA ALA A 58 15.60 -15.38 -5.84
C ALA A 58 16.40 -16.25 -6.82
N GLN A 59 15.76 -17.04 -7.67
CA GLN A 59 16.39 -17.92 -8.64
C GLN A 59 16.56 -17.17 -9.98
N LEU A 60 17.75 -16.60 -10.20
CA LEU A 60 18.03 -15.72 -11.35
C LEU A 60 17.84 -16.40 -12.72
N SER A 61 18.11 -17.69 -12.85
CA SER A 61 17.83 -18.45 -14.09
C SER A 61 16.33 -18.49 -14.37
N ALA A 62 15.52 -18.89 -13.39
CA ALA A 62 14.06 -18.94 -13.53
C ALA A 62 13.45 -17.55 -13.81
N VAL A 63 13.98 -16.50 -13.19
CA VAL A 63 13.55 -15.11 -13.47
C VAL A 63 13.87 -14.72 -14.91
N ARG A 64 15.08 -15.10 -15.41
CA ARG A 64 15.47 -14.84 -16.81
C ARG A 64 14.57 -15.57 -17.79
N ASP A 65 14.27 -16.85 -17.53
CA ASP A 65 13.39 -17.66 -18.39
C ASP A 65 11.95 -17.10 -18.37
N ALA A 66 11.46 -16.66 -17.20
CA ALA A 66 10.16 -16.02 -17.07
C ALA A 66 10.09 -14.69 -17.87
N ILE A 67 11.15 -13.87 -17.85
CA ILE A 67 11.25 -12.65 -18.66
C ILE A 67 11.27 -13.00 -20.15
N ALA A 68 12.05 -13.99 -20.57
CA ALA A 68 12.14 -14.39 -21.98
C ALA A 68 10.82 -14.93 -22.52
N GLY A 69 10.02 -15.61 -21.69
CA GLY A 69 8.69 -16.12 -22.07
C GLY A 69 7.56 -15.10 -22.01
N ALA A 70 7.77 -13.93 -21.40
CA ALA A 70 6.72 -12.93 -21.24
C ALA A 70 6.56 -12.06 -22.51
N ASP A 71 5.32 -11.70 -22.85
CA ASP A 71 5.03 -10.66 -23.82
C ASP A 71 5.09 -9.27 -23.19
N VAL A 72 4.62 -9.15 -21.93
CA VAL A 72 4.60 -7.91 -21.17
C VAL A 72 5.14 -8.15 -19.75
N VAL A 73 6.10 -7.33 -19.33
CA VAL A 73 6.68 -7.33 -17.98
C VAL A 73 6.17 -6.13 -17.21
N LEU A 74 5.42 -6.37 -16.15
CA LEU A 74 4.92 -5.34 -15.25
C LEU A 74 5.81 -5.25 -14.01
N SER A 75 6.47 -4.11 -13.81
CA SER A 75 7.06 -3.75 -12.53
C SER A 75 5.96 -3.10 -11.71
N GLY A 76 5.24 -3.92 -10.93
CA GLY A 76 3.90 -3.62 -10.46
C GLY A 76 3.79 -3.22 -9.01
N GLY A 77 3.18 -2.05 -8.81
CA GLY A 77 2.69 -1.53 -7.53
C GLY A 77 3.75 -1.21 -6.48
N GLY A 78 3.35 -0.48 -5.48
CA GLY A 78 4.18 -0.21 -4.31
C GLY A 78 5.31 0.81 -4.54
N GLY A 79 6.36 0.73 -3.74
CA GLY A 79 7.53 1.61 -3.82
C GLY A 79 8.79 0.82 -4.11
N LEU A 80 8.96 0.35 -5.33
CA LEU A 80 10.03 -0.57 -5.71
C LEU A 80 11.32 0.15 -6.14
N LEU A 81 11.17 1.27 -6.86
CA LEU A 81 12.27 2.08 -7.36
C LEU A 81 12.67 3.15 -6.32
N GLN A 82 13.29 2.69 -5.23
CA GLN A 82 13.82 3.51 -4.14
C GLN A 82 15.07 2.84 -3.53
N ASN A 83 15.98 3.62 -2.96
CA ASN A 83 17.18 3.08 -2.29
C ASN A 83 17.37 3.59 -0.85
N ALA A 84 16.33 4.21 -0.26
CA ALA A 84 16.35 4.61 1.14
C ALA A 84 16.47 3.42 2.11
N THR A 85 15.92 2.26 1.73
CA THR A 85 16.02 1.03 2.53
C THR A 85 17.17 0.14 2.07
N SER A 86 17.39 0.00 0.76
CA SER A 86 18.44 -0.88 0.22
C SER A 86 18.73 -0.60 -1.26
N LEU A 87 19.97 -0.31 -1.57
CA LEU A 87 20.46 -0.25 -2.97
C LEU A 87 20.27 -1.62 -3.68
N ARG A 88 20.47 -2.74 -2.97
CA ARG A 88 20.27 -4.08 -3.53
C ARG A 88 18.84 -4.31 -4.01
N SER A 89 17.86 -3.79 -3.27
CA SER A 89 16.44 -3.87 -3.67
C SER A 89 16.19 -3.07 -4.96
N LEU A 90 16.70 -1.84 -5.04
CA LEU A 90 16.60 -1.02 -6.26
C LEU A 90 17.23 -1.72 -7.47
N LEU A 91 18.45 -2.27 -7.30
CA LEU A 91 19.15 -2.99 -8.38
C LEU A 91 18.38 -4.21 -8.85
N TYR A 92 17.69 -4.92 -7.95
CA TYR A 92 16.85 -6.06 -8.31
C TYR A 92 15.70 -5.63 -9.22
N TYR A 93 14.88 -4.65 -8.80
CA TYR A 93 13.69 -4.25 -9.56
C TYR A 93 14.03 -3.50 -10.85
N ALA A 94 15.00 -2.60 -10.83
CA ALA A 94 15.50 -1.96 -12.05
C ALA A 94 16.16 -2.97 -12.98
N GLY A 95 16.81 -3.99 -12.42
CA GLY A 95 17.43 -5.09 -13.17
C GLY A 95 16.44 -5.94 -13.97
N ILE A 96 15.24 -6.16 -13.44
CA ILE A 96 14.16 -6.86 -14.16
C ILE A 96 13.72 -6.04 -15.37
N LEU A 97 13.47 -4.73 -15.21
CA LEU A 97 13.12 -3.84 -16.32
C LEU A 97 14.24 -3.81 -17.38
N ARG A 98 15.50 -3.69 -16.93
CA ARG A 98 16.65 -3.74 -17.84
C ARG A 98 16.74 -5.06 -18.60
N ALA A 99 16.46 -6.19 -17.95
CA ALA A 99 16.48 -7.51 -18.58
C ALA A 99 15.33 -7.66 -19.58
N ALA A 100 14.13 -7.19 -19.25
CA ALA A 100 12.98 -7.17 -20.16
C ALA A 100 13.29 -6.34 -21.41
N ASN A 101 13.84 -5.14 -21.25
CA ASN A 101 14.21 -4.25 -22.36
C ASN A 101 15.28 -4.88 -23.25
N ARG A 102 16.29 -5.56 -22.67
CA ARG A 102 17.31 -6.28 -23.45
C ARG A 102 16.75 -7.49 -24.20
N ALA A 103 15.74 -8.14 -23.65
CA ALA A 103 15.01 -9.23 -24.30
C ALA A 103 13.95 -8.74 -25.28
N GLN A 104 13.88 -7.41 -25.53
CA GLN A 104 12.89 -6.76 -26.42
C GLN A 104 11.44 -7.08 -26.03
N ARG A 105 11.18 -7.22 -24.70
CA ARG A 105 9.84 -7.41 -24.17
C ARG A 105 9.21 -6.06 -23.82
N LYS A 106 7.90 -5.91 -24.07
CA LYS A 106 7.18 -4.75 -23.59
C LYS A 106 7.31 -4.69 -22.07
N SER A 107 7.63 -3.53 -21.52
CA SER A 107 7.79 -3.36 -20.07
C SER A 107 7.11 -2.09 -19.59
N MET A 108 6.52 -2.16 -18.39
CA MET A 108 5.80 -1.03 -17.81
C MET A 108 6.16 -0.89 -16.33
N ILE A 109 6.50 0.33 -15.90
CA ILE A 109 6.45 0.71 -14.48
C ILE A 109 4.98 0.96 -14.15
N PHE A 110 4.39 0.13 -13.27
CA PHE A 110 2.94 0.09 -13.07
C PHE A 110 2.57 0.59 -11.68
N ALA A 111 1.85 1.70 -11.59
CA ALA A 111 1.28 2.28 -10.36
C ALA A 111 2.26 2.41 -9.19
N GLN A 112 3.51 2.84 -9.44
CA GLN A 112 4.53 2.94 -8.40
C GLN A 112 4.62 4.31 -7.75
N SER A 113 5.07 4.34 -6.47
CA SER A 113 5.76 5.50 -5.90
C SER A 113 7.25 5.37 -6.17
N ILE A 114 7.87 6.47 -6.60
CA ILE A 114 9.29 6.53 -6.97
C ILE A 114 10.08 7.28 -5.90
N GLY A 115 11.18 6.67 -5.46
CA GLY A 115 12.08 7.27 -4.49
C GLY A 115 11.68 7.06 -3.01
N PRO A 116 12.45 7.64 -2.07
CA PRO A 116 13.62 8.51 -2.29
C PRO A 116 14.77 7.84 -3.04
N LEU A 117 15.46 8.61 -3.86
CA LEU A 117 16.65 8.19 -4.61
C LEU A 117 17.80 9.15 -4.35
N ASP A 118 18.94 8.61 -3.92
CA ASP A 118 20.20 9.35 -3.90
C ASP A 118 20.80 9.45 -5.32
N PHE A 119 22.01 9.98 -5.44
CA PHE A 119 22.68 10.15 -6.73
C PHE A 119 22.88 8.80 -7.46
N VAL A 120 23.27 7.76 -6.74
CA VAL A 120 23.48 6.41 -7.31
C VAL A 120 22.13 5.83 -7.76
N GLY A 121 21.12 5.92 -6.92
CA GLY A 121 19.78 5.46 -7.24
C GLY A 121 19.18 6.14 -8.48
N LYS A 122 19.34 7.46 -8.60
CA LYS A 122 18.92 8.20 -9.79
C LYS A 122 19.64 7.72 -11.06
N THR A 123 20.94 7.46 -10.96
CA THR A 123 21.74 6.94 -12.08
C THR A 123 21.26 5.54 -12.48
N VAL A 124 21.04 4.65 -11.51
CA VAL A 124 20.50 3.30 -11.77
C VAL A 124 19.16 3.38 -12.49
N VAL A 125 18.20 4.16 -11.99
CA VAL A 125 16.87 4.29 -12.63
C VAL A 125 17.02 4.84 -14.05
N ARG A 126 17.79 5.91 -14.23
CA ARG A 126 18.02 6.49 -15.56
C ARG A 126 18.58 5.48 -16.56
N GLU A 127 19.63 4.75 -16.19
CA GLU A 127 20.32 3.87 -17.11
C GLU A 127 19.67 2.51 -17.31
N TRP A 128 18.98 1.99 -16.27
CA TRP A 128 18.42 0.65 -16.34
C TRP A 128 16.97 0.61 -16.77
N CYS A 129 16.23 1.71 -16.56
CA CYS A 129 14.82 1.80 -16.93
C CYS A 129 14.56 2.58 -18.25
N LYS A 130 15.57 3.15 -18.90
CA LYS A 130 15.43 4.00 -20.11
C LYS A 130 14.73 3.33 -21.30
N GLY A 131 14.71 2.02 -21.36
CA GLY A 131 14.02 1.27 -22.43
C GLY A 131 12.61 0.81 -22.04
N THR A 132 12.11 1.21 -20.88
CA THR A 132 10.74 0.89 -20.46
C THR A 132 9.72 1.54 -21.41
N SER A 133 8.67 0.81 -21.80
CA SER A 133 7.71 1.26 -22.82
C SER A 133 6.85 2.44 -22.32
N CYS A 134 6.38 2.37 -21.08
CA CYS A 134 5.62 3.44 -20.43
C CYS A 134 5.64 3.28 -18.91
N ALA A 135 5.14 4.29 -18.19
CA ALA A 135 5.01 4.26 -16.75
C ALA A 135 3.71 4.88 -16.26
N THR A 136 3.12 4.28 -15.22
CA THR A 136 2.13 4.95 -14.38
C THR A 136 2.66 5.06 -12.96
N VAL A 137 2.36 6.18 -12.31
CA VAL A 137 2.80 6.49 -10.95
C VAL A 137 1.63 7.01 -10.14
N ARG A 138 1.59 6.70 -8.86
CA ARG A 138 0.42 6.96 -8.02
C ARG A 138 0.44 8.30 -7.28
N ASP A 139 1.49 9.12 -7.43
CA ASP A 139 1.60 10.41 -6.77
C ASP A 139 2.39 11.43 -7.62
N ALA A 140 2.16 12.72 -7.37
CA ALA A 140 2.75 13.82 -8.14
C ALA A 140 4.28 13.90 -8.00
N ARG A 141 4.83 13.59 -6.82
CA ARG A 141 6.29 13.62 -6.56
C ARG A 141 6.98 12.54 -7.37
N SER A 142 6.39 11.35 -7.44
CA SER A 142 6.86 10.24 -8.26
C SER A 142 6.84 10.59 -9.74
N GLN A 143 5.79 11.26 -10.23
CA GLN A 143 5.71 11.72 -11.60
C GLN A 143 6.82 12.72 -11.92
N GLN A 144 6.99 13.75 -11.10
CA GLN A 144 8.03 14.76 -11.28
C GLN A 144 9.43 14.15 -11.28
N LEU A 145 9.73 13.26 -10.30
CA LEU A 145 11.03 12.61 -10.20
C LEU A 145 11.29 11.72 -11.41
N LEU A 146 10.35 10.83 -11.75
CA LEU A 146 10.54 9.89 -12.86
C LEU A 146 10.67 10.61 -14.22
N SER A 147 9.87 11.65 -14.47
CA SER A 147 9.95 12.47 -15.68
C SER A 147 11.30 13.20 -15.81
N SER A 148 11.93 13.54 -14.69
CA SER A 148 13.28 14.12 -14.71
C SER A 148 14.37 13.12 -15.10
N LEU A 149 14.11 11.82 -14.88
CA LEU A 149 15.07 10.73 -15.13
C LEU A 149 14.84 10.02 -16.47
N LEU A 150 13.59 9.83 -16.89
CA LEU A 150 13.17 9.10 -18.09
C LEU A 150 12.36 10.04 -18.99
N ARG A 151 13.04 10.76 -19.89
CA ARG A 151 12.41 11.81 -20.71
C ARG A 151 11.70 11.29 -21.95
N ASP A 152 12.08 10.10 -22.42
CA ASP A 152 11.66 9.55 -23.71
C ASP A 152 10.50 8.55 -23.57
N ILE A 153 9.92 8.41 -22.37
CA ILE A 153 8.78 7.53 -22.13
C ILE A 153 7.56 8.31 -21.65
N ARG A 154 6.39 7.81 -21.98
CA ARG A 154 5.14 8.33 -21.42
C ARG A 154 5.04 7.99 -19.95
N ILE A 155 4.84 9.00 -19.10
CA ILE A 155 4.65 8.86 -17.66
C ILE A 155 3.32 9.51 -17.29
N GLU A 156 2.39 8.71 -16.79
CA GLU A 156 1.06 9.18 -16.42
C GLU A 156 0.82 9.07 -14.92
N ARG A 157 0.25 10.11 -14.32
CA ARG A 157 -0.17 10.06 -12.91
C ARG A 157 -1.54 9.40 -12.83
N THR A 158 -1.63 8.41 -11.96
CA THR A 158 -2.82 7.59 -11.72
C THR A 158 -3.07 7.49 -10.20
N ALA A 159 -3.68 6.40 -9.73
CA ALA A 159 -3.79 6.09 -8.31
C ALA A 159 -3.37 4.64 -8.03
N ASP A 160 -3.26 4.32 -6.74
CA ASP A 160 -2.91 2.98 -6.29
C ASP A 160 -4.01 1.97 -6.67
N PRO A 161 -3.66 0.82 -7.29
CA PRO A 161 -4.63 -0.20 -7.67
C PRO A 161 -5.48 -0.74 -6.52
N VAL A 162 -5.02 -0.67 -5.27
CA VAL A 162 -5.78 -1.12 -4.09
C VAL A 162 -7.10 -0.33 -3.92
N PHE A 163 -7.27 0.83 -4.54
CA PHE A 163 -8.59 1.47 -4.63
C PHE A 163 -9.64 0.65 -5.39
N LEU A 164 -9.22 -0.35 -6.17
CA LEU A 164 -10.10 -1.31 -6.86
C LEU A 164 -10.36 -2.58 -6.04
N TYR A 165 -9.73 -2.71 -4.87
CA TYR A 165 -9.88 -3.90 -4.06
C TYR A 165 -11.32 -4.07 -3.59
N ASP A 166 -11.92 -5.22 -3.87
CA ASP A 166 -13.25 -5.58 -3.39
C ASP A 166 -13.13 -6.70 -2.35
N THR A 167 -13.56 -6.40 -1.13
CA THR A 167 -13.58 -7.37 -0.03
C THR A 167 -14.76 -8.31 -0.19
N PRO A 168 -14.55 -9.62 -0.20
CA PRO A 168 -15.65 -10.59 -0.21
C PRO A 168 -16.57 -10.40 0.99
N ASN A 169 -17.86 -10.67 0.79
CA ASN A 169 -18.81 -10.68 1.91
C ASN A 169 -18.52 -11.86 2.86
N GLY A 170 -18.67 -11.62 4.16
CA GLY A 170 -18.41 -12.66 5.18
C GLY A 170 -16.92 -13.01 5.35
N ALA A 171 -16.00 -12.15 4.86
CA ALA A 171 -14.56 -12.40 4.97
C ALA A 171 -14.02 -12.41 6.40
N ILE A 172 -14.76 -11.88 7.38
CA ILE A 172 -14.36 -11.84 8.79
C ILE A 172 -15.56 -12.08 9.71
N ASP A 173 -15.32 -12.82 10.78
CA ASP A 173 -16.24 -13.01 11.92
C ASP A 173 -15.69 -12.24 13.13
N LEU A 174 -16.13 -11.00 13.30
CA LEU A 174 -15.67 -10.11 14.38
C LEU A 174 -15.92 -10.66 15.78
N PRO A 175 -17.08 -11.26 16.11
CA PRO A 175 -17.31 -11.86 17.42
C PRO A 175 -16.30 -12.96 17.77
N SER A 176 -15.90 -13.81 16.83
CA SER A 176 -14.90 -14.86 17.07
C SER A 176 -13.52 -14.30 17.40
N LEU A 177 -13.25 -13.05 17.01
CA LEU A 177 -12.01 -12.33 17.31
C LEU A 177 -12.09 -11.48 18.59
N GLY A 178 -13.19 -11.59 19.36
CA GLY A 178 -13.40 -10.81 20.57
C GLY A 178 -13.78 -9.36 20.32
N VAL A 179 -14.25 -9.03 19.11
CA VAL A 179 -14.70 -7.69 18.73
C VAL A 179 -16.23 -7.65 18.72
N ASP A 180 -16.81 -6.92 19.67
CA ASP A 180 -18.27 -6.73 19.72
C ASP A 180 -18.70 -5.74 18.61
N GLY A 181 -19.54 -6.21 17.69
CA GLY A 181 -20.06 -5.40 16.59
C GLY A 181 -21.04 -4.29 17.02
N ALA A 182 -21.54 -4.30 18.26
CA ALA A 182 -22.37 -3.25 18.81
C ALA A 182 -21.56 -2.04 19.33
N VAL A 183 -20.25 -2.19 19.47
CA VAL A 183 -19.34 -1.17 20.00
C VAL A 183 -18.51 -0.60 18.87
N PRO A 184 -18.28 0.74 18.81
CA PRO A 184 -17.42 1.35 17.80
C PRO A 184 -16.01 0.75 17.79
N LEU A 185 -15.53 0.36 16.60
CA LEU A 185 -14.23 -0.27 16.42
C LEU A 185 -13.21 0.75 15.90
N VAL A 186 -12.10 0.90 16.59
CA VAL A 186 -10.91 1.64 16.11
C VAL A 186 -9.85 0.64 15.66
N VAL A 187 -9.48 0.69 14.38
CA VAL A 187 -8.41 -0.17 13.84
C VAL A 187 -7.10 0.63 13.77
N VAL A 188 -6.03 0.04 14.29
CA VAL A 188 -4.71 0.69 14.38
C VAL A 188 -3.68 -0.10 13.57
N ALA A 189 -3.16 0.49 12.49
CA ALA A 189 -2.16 -0.13 11.63
C ALA A 189 -0.81 0.61 11.75
N VAL A 190 0.11 0.07 12.53
CA VAL A 190 1.41 0.66 12.84
C VAL A 190 2.58 -0.09 12.21
N ARG A 191 3.74 0.56 12.17
CA ARG A 191 5.00 -0.07 11.77
C ARG A 191 6.18 0.52 12.52
N LYS A 192 7.23 -0.26 12.67
CA LYS A 192 8.51 0.22 13.19
C LYS A 192 9.19 1.10 12.14
N SER A 193 9.57 2.33 12.52
CA SER A 193 10.19 3.31 11.62
C SER A 193 11.08 4.26 12.42
N PRO A 194 11.99 5.00 11.78
CA PRO A 194 12.66 6.12 12.45
C PRO A 194 11.62 7.08 13.05
N GLY A 195 11.80 7.48 14.29
CA GLY A 195 10.83 8.32 15.01
C GLY A 195 9.60 7.59 15.57
N PHE A 196 9.51 6.26 15.44
CA PHE A 196 8.39 5.45 15.97
C PHE A 196 8.09 5.74 17.45
N GLN A 197 9.11 5.90 18.30
CA GLN A 197 8.91 6.16 19.72
C GLN A 197 8.17 7.47 20.03
N HIS A 198 8.34 8.49 19.20
CA HIS A 198 7.60 9.74 19.31
C HIS A 198 6.15 9.57 18.86
N ALA A 199 5.94 8.91 17.71
CA ALA A 199 4.61 8.58 17.21
C ALA A 199 3.85 7.64 18.18
N ALA A 200 4.53 6.66 18.76
CA ALA A 200 3.96 5.67 19.66
C ALA A 200 3.27 6.29 20.88
N ARG A 201 3.84 7.37 21.46
CA ARG A 201 3.22 8.08 22.59
C ARG A 201 1.89 8.73 22.21
N ALA A 202 1.86 9.41 21.05
CA ALA A 202 0.65 10.06 20.55
C ALA A 202 -0.43 9.01 20.17
N ILE A 203 -0.01 7.90 19.56
CA ILE A 203 -0.93 6.81 19.20
C ILE A 203 -1.49 6.14 20.46
N ALA A 204 -0.65 5.77 21.44
CA ALA A 204 -1.11 5.14 22.69
C ALA A 204 -2.10 6.05 23.42
N TYR A 205 -1.81 7.34 23.49
CA TYR A 205 -2.71 8.31 24.11
C TYR A 205 -4.05 8.40 23.36
N ALA A 206 -4.02 8.45 22.01
CA ALA A 206 -5.25 8.47 21.22
C ALA A 206 -6.09 7.18 21.41
N VAL A 207 -5.43 6.02 21.44
CA VAL A 207 -6.06 4.73 21.72
C VAL A 207 -6.78 4.74 23.08
N ASP A 208 -6.09 5.18 24.12
CA ASP A 208 -6.68 5.29 25.45
C ASP A 208 -7.86 6.27 25.48
N ARG A 209 -7.76 7.41 24.79
CA ARG A 209 -8.87 8.38 24.69
C ARG A 209 -10.10 7.80 23.96
N PHE A 210 -9.92 7.07 22.86
CA PHE A 210 -11.04 6.39 22.21
C PHE A 210 -11.71 5.36 23.11
N SER A 211 -10.92 4.58 23.86
CA SER A 211 -11.43 3.58 24.76
C SER A 211 -12.12 4.18 25.98
N GLU A 212 -11.47 5.17 26.65
CA GLU A 212 -12.00 5.76 27.89
C GLU A 212 -13.20 6.69 27.65
N LYS A 213 -13.11 7.58 26.62
CA LYS A 213 -14.13 8.60 26.37
C LYS A 213 -15.31 8.10 25.57
N HIS A 214 -15.05 7.21 24.62
CA HIS A 214 -16.02 6.79 23.61
C HIS A 214 -16.40 5.31 23.71
N HIS A 215 -15.87 4.61 24.72
CA HIS A 215 -16.10 3.16 24.92
C HIS A 215 -15.83 2.32 23.66
N ALA A 216 -14.87 2.77 22.82
CA ALA A 216 -14.53 2.10 21.60
C ALA A 216 -13.67 0.86 21.86
N HIS A 217 -13.92 -0.22 21.12
CA HIS A 217 -12.98 -1.32 20.99
C HIS A 217 -11.79 -0.89 20.14
N VAL A 218 -10.59 -1.25 20.53
CA VAL A 218 -9.38 -0.95 19.75
C VAL A 218 -8.67 -2.23 19.36
N ALA A 219 -8.49 -2.41 18.05
CA ALA A 219 -7.80 -3.56 17.46
C ALA A 219 -6.55 -3.11 16.69
N PHE A 220 -5.40 -3.67 17.03
CA PHE A 220 -4.16 -3.49 16.28
C PHE A 220 -4.08 -4.52 15.17
N LEU A 221 -3.89 -4.03 13.94
CA LEU A 221 -3.77 -4.83 12.73
C LEU A 221 -2.37 -4.70 12.14
N PRO A 222 -1.47 -5.68 12.34
CA PRO A 222 -0.17 -5.74 11.66
C PRO A 222 -0.36 -5.92 10.15
N PHE A 223 0.16 -5.01 9.35
CA PHE A 223 0.04 -5.04 7.88
C PHE A 223 1.28 -5.62 7.19
N GLY A 224 2.43 -5.58 7.84
CA GLY A 224 3.73 -5.91 7.26
C GLY A 224 4.48 -7.05 7.98
N GLY A 225 3.76 -8.09 8.42
CA GLY A 225 4.36 -9.27 9.04
C GLY A 225 4.84 -9.03 10.48
N SER A 226 5.89 -9.75 10.90
CA SER A 226 6.38 -9.78 12.28
C SER A 226 6.83 -8.40 12.81
N ASP A 227 7.49 -7.59 11.98
CA ASP A 227 7.97 -6.27 12.40
C ASP A 227 6.84 -5.34 12.84
N ASP A 228 5.67 -5.42 12.17
CA ASP A 228 4.49 -4.66 12.53
C ASP A 228 3.80 -5.25 13.77
N ALA A 229 3.80 -6.56 13.91
CA ALA A 229 3.27 -7.23 15.10
C ALA A 229 4.09 -6.87 16.35
N ASP A 230 5.41 -6.79 16.23
CA ASP A 230 6.30 -6.35 17.30
C ASP A 230 6.07 -4.88 17.65
N ALA A 231 5.91 -4.01 16.64
CA ALA A 231 5.59 -2.60 16.85
C ALA A 231 4.23 -2.43 17.55
N ALA A 232 3.22 -3.18 17.13
CA ALA A 232 1.88 -3.18 17.74
C ALA A 232 1.95 -3.67 19.20
N THR A 233 2.65 -4.78 19.46
CA THR A 233 2.82 -5.33 20.81
C THR A 233 3.55 -4.35 21.72
N GLU A 234 4.60 -3.67 21.23
CA GLU A 234 5.30 -2.64 21.99
C GLU A 234 4.36 -1.47 22.36
N LEU A 235 3.48 -1.09 21.42
CA LEU A 235 2.57 0.03 21.61
C LEU A 235 1.43 -0.34 22.56
N ILE A 236 0.86 -1.55 22.45
CA ILE A 236 -0.16 -2.08 23.35
C ILE A 236 0.31 -2.02 24.80
N ARG A 237 1.58 -2.35 25.09
CA ARG A 237 2.15 -2.25 26.43
C ARG A 237 2.23 -0.82 26.98
N LYS A 238 2.13 0.20 26.13
CA LYS A 238 2.12 1.62 26.52
C LYS A 238 0.71 2.15 26.76
N CYS A 239 -0.32 1.44 26.28
CA CYS A 239 -1.71 1.81 26.49
C CYS A 239 -2.15 1.45 27.93
N LYS A 240 -3.03 2.27 28.49
CA LYS A 240 -3.72 1.99 29.75
C LYS A 240 -4.97 1.15 29.55
N SER A 241 -5.61 1.31 28.40
CA SER A 241 -6.68 0.45 27.91
C SER A 241 -6.12 -0.93 27.49
N SER A 242 -7.01 -1.88 27.23
CA SER A 242 -6.62 -3.24 26.84
C SER A 242 -6.97 -3.51 25.37
N PRO A 243 -6.26 -2.86 24.41
CA PRO A 243 -6.50 -3.11 23.00
C PRO A 243 -6.08 -4.53 22.60
N VAL A 244 -6.78 -5.10 21.60
CA VAL A 244 -6.48 -6.45 21.10
C VAL A 244 -5.50 -6.40 19.92
N LEU A 245 -4.66 -7.43 19.81
CA LEU A 245 -3.81 -7.65 18.64
C LEU A 245 -4.47 -8.67 17.72
N LEU A 246 -4.73 -8.31 16.48
CA LEU A 246 -5.31 -9.19 15.46
C LEU A 246 -4.27 -9.44 14.34
N PRO A 247 -3.43 -10.48 14.45
CA PRO A 247 -2.37 -10.76 13.50
C PRO A 247 -2.93 -11.49 12.26
N LEU A 248 -3.86 -10.83 11.54
CA LEU A 248 -4.45 -11.37 10.33
C LEU A 248 -3.40 -11.49 9.23
N THR A 249 -3.38 -12.61 8.53
CA THR A 249 -2.45 -12.89 7.43
C THR A 249 -3.14 -12.89 6.07
N ASN A 250 -4.48 -12.87 6.07
CA ASN A 250 -5.30 -12.81 4.87
C ASN A 250 -5.76 -11.37 4.63
N ILE A 251 -5.54 -10.88 3.40
CA ILE A 251 -5.93 -9.52 3.02
C ILE A 251 -7.45 -9.33 2.99
N ASP A 252 -8.24 -10.36 2.70
CA ASP A 252 -9.71 -10.27 2.71
C ASP A 252 -10.22 -10.01 4.13
N GLU A 253 -9.68 -10.72 5.14
CA GLU A 253 -10.00 -10.51 6.55
C GLU A 253 -9.55 -9.12 7.03
N ALA A 254 -8.31 -8.73 6.70
CA ALA A 254 -7.78 -7.42 7.08
C ALA A 254 -8.58 -6.26 6.45
N SER A 255 -8.97 -6.42 5.18
CA SER A 255 -9.80 -5.45 4.48
C SER A 255 -11.22 -5.38 5.05
N ALA A 256 -11.81 -6.53 5.40
CA ALA A 256 -13.11 -6.59 6.06
C ALA A 256 -13.07 -5.95 7.45
N LEU A 257 -12.01 -6.16 8.22
CA LEU A 257 -11.80 -5.49 9.51
C LEU A 257 -11.77 -3.96 9.35
N ILE A 258 -11.01 -3.44 8.37
CA ILE A 258 -10.98 -2.00 8.08
C ILE A 258 -12.36 -1.50 7.64
N ARG A 259 -13.07 -2.24 6.78
CA ARG A 259 -14.44 -1.87 6.34
C ARG A 259 -15.43 -1.78 7.51
N SER A 260 -15.23 -2.58 8.56
CA SER A 260 -16.06 -2.58 9.77
C SER A 260 -15.61 -1.52 10.79
N ALA A 261 -14.50 -0.83 10.56
CA ALA A 261 -13.99 0.16 11.51
C ALA A 261 -14.88 1.40 11.57
N PHE A 262 -15.01 1.97 12.76
CA PHE A 262 -15.55 3.29 12.96
C PHE A 262 -14.55 4.39 12.58
N ILE A 263 -13.26 4.16 12.93
CA ILE A 263 -12.11 5.02 12.62
C ILE A 263 -10.88 4.13 12.42
N VAL A 264 -9.95 4.58 11.56
CA VAL A 264 -8.63 3.97 11.38
C VAL A 264 -7.52 4.91 11.85
N ILE A 265 -6.58 4.44 12.67
CA ILE A 265 -5.31 5.13 12.95
C ILE A 265 -4.21 4.44 12.12
N GLY A 266 -3.65 5.11 11.12
CA GLY A 266 -2.82 4.45 10.14
C GLY A 266 -1.43 5.05 9.94
N MET A 267 -0.38 4.23 10.13
CA MET A 267 0.96 4.43 9.57
C MET A 267 1.09 3.74 8.19
N ARG A 268 0.44 2.61 8.00
CA ARG A 268 0.51 1.83 6.77
C ARG A 268 -0.35 2.45 5.68
N LEU A 269 0.30 2.78 4.54
CA LEU A 269 -0.36 3.44 3.41
C LEU A 269 -1.59 2.66 2.92
N HIS A 270 -1.47 1.35 2.73
CA HIS A 270 -2.57 0.54 2.23
C HIS A 270 -3.73 0.38 3.22
N ALA A 271 -3.47 0.48 4.53
CA ALA A 271 -4.55 0.55 5.52
C ALA A 271 -5.37 1.84 5.36
N LEU A 272 -4.69 2.98 5.07
CA LEU A 272 -5.36 4.24 4.78
C LEU A 272 -6.08 4.23 3.43
N ILE A 273 -5.48 3.60 2.40
CA ILE A 273 -6.13 3.44 1.08
C ILE A 273 -7.43 2.63 1.22
N LEU A 274 -7.41 1.53 1.97
CA LEU A 274 -8.61 0.74 2.25
C LEU A 274 -9.63 1.55 3.07
N ALA A 275 -9.20 2.32 4.07
CA ALA A 275 -10.10 3.22 4.81
C ALA A 275 -10.77 4.21 3.85
N ILE A 276 -10.03 4.87 2.96
CA ILE A 276 -10.58 5.77 1.94
C ILE A 276 -11.54 5.02 1.02
N ARG A 277 -11.16 3.83 0.54
CA ARG A 277 -11.97 2.98 -0.35
C ARG A 277 -13.36 2.69 0.22
N TYR A 278 -13.46 2.52 1.56
CA TYR A 278 -14.72 2.22 2.25
C TYR A 278 -15.37 3.43 2.93
N GLY A 279 -14.86 4.64 2.70
CA GLY A 279 -15.41 5.85 3.31
C GLY A 279 -15.20 5.91 4.83
N ILE A 280 -14.18 5.25 5.36
CA ILE A 280 -13.88 5.24 6.79
C ILE A 280 -12.96 6.41 7.13
N PRO A 281 -13.33 7.31 8.06
CA PRO A 281 -12.47 8.37 8.55
C PRO A 281 -11.21 7.83 9.23
N PHE A 282 -10.13 8.61 9.19
CA PHE A 282 -8.87 8.14 9.73
C PHE A 282 -8.02 9.24 10.39
N LEU A 283 -7.14 8.85 11.28
CA LEU A 283 -6.03 9.65 11.78
C LEU A 283 -4.74 9.12 11.16
N ALA A 284 -4.17 9.89 10.24
CA ALA A 284 -2.92 9.51 9.59
C ALA A 284 -1.72 9.76 10.52
N VAL A 285 -0.77 8.82 10.52
CA VAL A 285 0.54 8.99 11.14
C VAL A 285 1.59 9.02 10.04
N ALA A 286 1.96 10.22 9.62
CA ALA A 286 2.79 10.48 8.44
C ALA A 286 4.29 10.30 8.75
N TYR A 287 4.70 9.06 8.95
CA TYR A 287 6.11 8.70 9.17
C TYR A 287 6.96 8.73 7.88
N ASP A 288 6.30 8.79 6.73
CA ASP A 288 6.89 8.70 5.38
C ASP A 288 6.17 9.71 4.46
N PRO A 289 6.88 10.36 3.53
CA PRO A 289 6.28 11.32 2.58
C PRO A 289 5.05 10.84 1.83
N LYS A 290 4.96 9.54 1.52
CA LYS A 290 3.82 8.96 0.80
C LYS A 290 2.50 9.02 1.56
N VAL A 291 2.54 9.00 2.91
CA VAL A 291 1.32 9.15 3.73
C VAL A 291 0.85 10.61 3.69
N SER A 292 1.79 11.57 3.79
CA SER A 292 1.45 12.98 3.62
C SER A 292 0.90 13.27 2.23
N ALA A 293 1.54 12.72 1.18
CA ALA A 293 1.09 12.89 -0.19
C ALA A 293 -0.33 12.33 -0.42
N LEU A 294 -0.65 11.17 0.16
CA LEU A 294 -2.01 10.62 0.09
C LEU A 294 -3.04 11.58 0.71
N CYS A 295 -2.76 12.12 1.90
CA CYS A 295 -3.66 13.07 2.56
C CYS A 295 -3.81 14.37 1.75
N GLU A 296 -2.71 14.88 1.18
CA GLU A 296 -2.69 16.07 0.32
C GLU A 296 -3.49 15.82 -0.99
N ASP A 297 -3.29 14.67 -1.64
CA ASP A 297 -3.93 14.30 -2.90
C ASP A 297 -5.46 14.20 -2.79
N ILE A 298 -5.98 13.80 -1.63
CA ILE A 298 -7.42 13.73 -1.35
C ILE A 298 -7.95 14.97 -0.59
N GLY A 299 -7.11 15.99 -0.36
CA GLY A 299 -7.53 17.16 0.41
C GLY A 299 -8.09 16.83 1.79
N TYR A 300 -7.51 15.83 2.49
CA TYR A 300 -8.05 15.34 3.76
C TYR A 300 -8.04 16.43 4.83
N PRO A 301 -9.20 16.74 5.47
CA PRO A 301 -9.34 17.94 6.29
C PRO A 301 -8.65 17.86 7.65
N LEU A 302 -8.27 16.66 8.12
CA LEU A 302 -7.56 16.50 9.38
C LEU A 302 -6.04 16.51 9.18
N SER A 303 -5.34 17.22 10.07
CA SER A 303 -3.89 17.11 10.16
C SER A 303 -3.50 15.70 10.62
N PRO A 304 -2.37 15.15 10.12
CA PRO A 304 -1.85 13.90 10.65
C PRO A 304 -1.60 13.98 12.16
N LEU A 305 -1.90 12.89 12.88
CA LEU A 305 -1.62 12.73 14.30
C LEU A 305 -0.12 12.96 14.63
N TRP A 306 0.76 12.61 13.68
CA TRP A 306 2.19 12.87 13.74
C TRP A 306 2.79 12.94 12.34
N LYS A 307 3.80 13.82 12.14
CA LYS A 307 4.58 13.93 10.90
C LYS A 307 6.07 13.75 11.18
N TYR A 308 6.76 13.05 10.31
CA TYR A 308 8.22 12.85 10.37
C TYR A 308 9.02 14.17 10.29
N THR A 309 8.42 15.23 9.73
CA THR A 309 9.00 16.57 9.65
C THR A 309 8.72 17.43 10.89
N SER A 310 7.90 16.93 11.84
CA SER A 310 7.53 17.70 13.02
C SER A 310 8.69 17.74 14.01
N ALA A 311 9.25 18.92 14.24
CA ALA A 311 10.22 19.17 15.30
C ALA A 311 9.56 19.17 16.70
N ARG A 312 8.22 19.28 16.79
CA ARG A 312 7.46 19.30 18.02
C ARG A 312 6.88 17.92 18.32
N SER A 313 7.04 17.49 19.58
CA SER A 313 6.24 16.41 20.13
C SER A 313 4.78 16.88 20.23
N PHE A 314 3.81 16.04 19.83
CA PHE A 314 2.40 16.31 20.11
C PHE A 314 2.17 16.43 21.60
N THR A 315 1.36 17.42 22.02
CA THR A 315 0.85 17.49 23.37
C THR A 315 -0.40 16.63 23.52
N ALA A 316 -0.74 16.23 24.75
CA ALA A 316 -2.00 15.53 25.03
C ALA A 316 -3.20 16.31 24.47
N ARG A 317 -3.19 17.65 24.61
CA ARG A 317 -4.25 18.53 24.11
C ARG A 317 -4.40 18.46 22.58
N ASP A 318 -3.29 18.38 21.82
CA ASP A 318 -3.37 18.27 20.36
C ASP A 318 -4.02 16.95 19.95
N VAL A 319 -3.71 15.87 20.69
CA VAL A 319 -4.32 14.55 20.44
C VAL A 319 -5.80 14.55 20.81
N ASP A 320 -6.18 15.14 21.96
CA ASP A 320 -7.60 15.25 22.35
C ASP A 320 -8.41 15.97 21.29
N VAL A 321 -7.92 17.10 20.78
CA VAL A 321 -8.60 17.88 19.72
C VAL A 321 -8.80 17.02 18.46
N LEU A 322 -7.80 16.23 18.06
CA LEU A 322 -7.92 15.36 16.86
C LEU A 322 -8.87 14.19 17.12
N VAL A 323 -8.82 13.56 18.29
CA VAL A 323 -9.72 12.46 18.69
C VAL A 323 -11.17 12.96 18.73
N ASP A 324 -11.41 14.09 19.38
CA ASP A 324 -12.74 14.66 19.48
C ASP A 324 -13.27 15.05 18.09
N ARG A 325 -12.44 15.72 17.31
CA ARG A 325 -12.84 16.15 15.97
C ARG A 325 -13.17 14.99 15.04
N VAL A 326 -12.35 13.93 14.99
CA VAL A 326 -12.63 12.77 14.13
C VAL A 326 -13.87 12.01 14.60
N TRP A 327 -14.18 12.06 15.88
CA TRP A 327 -15.37 11.44 16.44
C TRP A 327 -16.64 12.26 16.14
N GLU A 328 -16.63 13.54 16.47
CA GLU A 328 -17.78 14.45 16.34
C GLU A 328 -18.11 14.74 14.85
N GLU A 329 -17.10 14.94 14.01
CA GLU A 329 -17.27 15.21 12.59
C GLU A 329 -17.26 13.94 11.70
N ARG A 330 -17.41 12.75 12.29
CA ARG A 330 -17.23 11.45 11.60
C ARG A 330 -18.03 11.36 10.29
N GLU A 331 -19.30 11.74 10.29
CA GLU A 331 -20.17 11.64 9.11
C GLU A 331 -19.71 12.60 8.00
N ALA A 332 -19.34 13.81 8.34
CA ALA A 332 -18.80 14.78 7.39
C ALA A 332 -17.46 14.30 6.82
N LEU A 333 -16.59 13.76 7.67
CA LEU A 333 -15.30 13.18 7.26
C LEU A 333 -15.50 11.94 6.37
N ALA A 334 -16.43 11.05 6.71
CA ALA A 334 -16.77 9.87 5.91
C ALA A 334 -17.29 10.29 4.52
N SER A 335 -18.16 11.30 4.46
CA SER A 335 -18.66 11.84 3.21
C SER A 335 -17.55 12.46 2.36
N ALA A 336 -16.65 13.23 2.96
CA ALA A 336 -15.49 13.81 2.29
C ALA A 336 -14.56 12.72 1.72
N VAL A 337 -14.28 11.67 2.51
CA VAL A 337 -13.45 10.53 2.09
C VAL A 337 -14.13 9.77 0.95
N ALA A 338 -15.43 9.47 1.06
CA ALA A 338 -16.20 8.74 0.04
C ALA A 338 -16.24 9.50 -1.31
N ALA A 339 -16.35 10.82 -1.29
CA ALA A 339 -16.33 11.64 -2.51
C ALA A 339 -14.99 11.47 -3.29
N HIS A 340 -13.86 11.33 -2.58
CA HIS A 340 -12.56 11.13 -3.19
C HIS A 340 -12.30 9.67 -3.59
N ALA A 341 -12.92 8.71 -2.89
CA ALA A 341 -12.76 7.29 -3.18
C ALA A 341 -13.12 6.95 -4.63
N GLU A 342 -14.21 7.50 -5.16
CA GLU A 342 -14.64 7.26 -6.54
C GLU A 342 -13.68 7.88 -7.56
N GLN A 343 -13.14 9.06 -7.27
CA GLN A 343 -12.10 9.67 -8.11
C GLN A 343 -10.82 8.83 -8.13
N MET A 344 -10.36 8.37 -6.96
CA MET A 344 -9.18 7.50 -6.85
C MET A 344 -9.40 6.15 -7.54
N ARG A 345 -10.62 5.61 -7.47
CA ARG A 345 -10.99 4.39 -8.19
C ARG A 345 -10.86 4.57 -9.71
N ARG A 346 -11.38 5.66 -10.28
CA ARG A 346 -11.24 5.96 -11.71
C ARG A 346 -9.78 6.13 -12.11
N LEU A 347 -8.98 6.83 -11.30
CA LEU A 347 -7.55 6.97 -11.53
C LEU A 347 -6.81 5.63 -11.41
N ALA A 348 -7.24 4.73 -10.53
CA ALA A 348 -6.68 3.39 -10.42
C ALA A 348 -7.00 2.53 -11.66
N GLN A 349 -8.21 2.63 -12.23
CA GLN A 349 -8.58 2.01 -13.51
C GLN A 349 -7.71 2.50 -14.67
N ARG A 350 -7.30 3.76 -14.64
CA ARG A 350 -6.44 4.35 -15.67
C ARG A 350 -5.10 3.63 -15.85
N ASN A 351 -4.56 2.99 -14.80
CA ASN A 351 -3.36 2.14 -14.92
C ASN A 351 -3.55 1.03 -15.96
N PHE A 352 -4.71 0.41 -15.93
CA PHE A 352 -5.04 -0.72 -16.81
C PHE A 352 -5.40 -0.27 -18.22
N GLU A 353 -5.98 0.92 -18.38
CA GLU A 353 -6.21 1.50 -19.71
C GLU A 353 -4.89 1.83 -20.40
N VAL A 354 -3.90 2.37 -19.68
CA VAL A 354 -2.54 2.59 -20.21
C VAL A 354 -1.87 1.27 -20.58
N LEU A 355 -2.11 0.21 -19.79
CA LEU A 355 -1.65 -1.13 -20.14
C LEU A 355 -2.33 -1.66 -21.40
N ASP A 356 -3.65 -1.47 -21.55
CA ASP A 356 -4.39 -1.88 -22.76
C ASP A 356 -3.84 -1.17 -24.01
N GLU A 357 -3.50 0.11 -23.89
CA GLU A 357 -2.85 0.88 -24.96
C GLU A 357 -1.47 0.30 -25.32
N LEU A 358 -0.66 -0.04 -24.31
CA LEU A 358 0.64 -0.68 -24.50
C LEU A 358 0.52 -2.05 -25.18
N VAL A 359 -0.47 -2.86 -24.81
CA VAL A 359 -0.66 -4.20 -25.36
C VAL A 359 -1.03 -4.12 -26.85
N ARG A 360 -1.84 -3.12 -27.24
CA ARG A 360 -2.29 -2.93 -28.63
C ARG A 360 -1.22 -2.32 -29.55
N ALA A 361 -0.30 -1.54 -29.01
CA ALA A 361 0.82 -0.95 -29.77
C ALA A 361 1.84 -2.00 -30.20
#